data_6317648a08d8655e2275f139b91b7a64
#
_entry.id   6317648a08d8655e2275f139b91b7a64
#
_cell.length_a   1.000
_cell.length_b   1.000
_cell.length_c   1.000
_cell.angle_alpha   90.00
_cell.angle_beta   90.00
_cell.angle_gamma   90.00
#
_symmetry.space_group_name_H-M   'P 1'
#
loop_
_entity.id
_entity.type
_entity.pdbx_description
1 polymer ?
#
loop_
_entity_poly.entity_id
_entity_poly.type
_entity_poly.pdbx_seq_one_letter_code
_entity_poly.pdbx_strand_id
1 'polypeptide(L)'
;MNKRQIRGASPSMLALITTLGCLSITSSFSLEADKNQELLVSADGGSRMSIIGDIRLMEMSDNVIITRGTMEIRGDTATIETIMSSGEVSKVTVVGTPVYYQQQLDSSDEPVKGSSNSITFYSDEDDGATIVELVGEAVIESPSSNFKCSAITYIAELDLMRDSQGPCSGEFNTSN
;
A
#
# COMPACT_ATOMS: atom_id res chain seq x y z
N MET A 1 39.14 37.08 72.68
CA MET A 1 40.26 36.17 72.41
C MET A 1 39.99 35.39 71.18
N ASN A 2 40.73 35.70 70.17
CA ASN A 2 41.45 34.81 69.21
C ASN A 2 40.63 33.89 68.26
N LYS A 3 40.67 34.31 67.01
CA LYS A 3 41.28 33.59 65.81
C LYS A 3 40.55 32.33 65.33
N ARG A 4 40.33 32.04 64.05
CA ARG A 4 41.01 32.33 62.77
C ARG A 4 40.08 32.03 61.61
N GLN A 5 40.26 32.79 60.55
CA GLN A 5 39.83 32.45 59.22
C GLN A 5 40.42 31.14 58.71
N ILE A 6 39.69 30.39 57.90
CA ILE A 6 40.28 29.68 56.78
C ILE A 6 39.31 29.73 55.55
N ARG A 7 39.85 30.22 54.48
CA ARG A 7 39.28 30.23 53.12
C ARG A 7 39.29 28.80 52.60
N GLY A 8 38.22 28.38 51.95
CA GLY A 8 38.18 27.19 51.17
C GLY A 8 37.43 27.44 49.85
N ALA A 9 38.14 27.29 48.75
CA ALA A 9 37.77 27.59 47.40
C ALA A 9 36.62 26.72 46.89
N SER A 10 35.75 27.32 46.09
CA SER A 10 34.84 26.64 45.20
C SER A 10 35.57 25.87 44.10
N PRO A 11 35.10 24.68 43.73
CA PRO A 11 35.24 24.24 42.37
C PRO A 11 33.90 24.32 41.63
N SER A 12 33.88 25.10 40.59
CA SER A 12 32.84 25.15 39.57
C SER A 12 32.74 23.78 38.93
N MET A 13 31.64 23.05 39.21
CA MET A 13 31.32 21.81 38.52
C MET A 13 30.53 22.15 37.26
N LEU A 14 31.25 22.18 36.14
CA LEU A 14 30.73 22.36 34.81
C LEU A 14 29.93 21.07 34.47
N ALA A 15 28.60 21.08 34.59
CA ALA A 15 27.76 19.99 34.18
C ALA A 15 27.68 19.97 32.66
N LEU A 16 28.39 19.03 32.05
CA LEU A 16 28.31 18.72 30.63
C LEU A 16 27.01 17.92 30.38
N ILE A 17 25.97 18.63 29.95
CA ILE A 17 24.70 17.96 29.52
C ILE A 17 24.95 17.44 28.12
N THR A 18 25.27 16.15 28.00
CA THR A 18 25.23 15.37 26.77
C THR A 18 23.76 15.06 26.45
N THR A 19 23.17 15.88 25.57
CA THR A 19 21.88 15.54 24.94
C THR A 19 22.10 14.37 23.98
N LEU A 20 21.76 13.18 24.45
CA LEU A 20 21.68 11.98 23.63
C LEU A 20 20.45 12.14 22.71
N GLY A 21 20.69 12.60 21.48
CA GLY A 21 19.66 12.68 20.44
C GLY A 21 19.18 11.26 20.11
N CYS A 22 17.98 10.93 20.56
CA CYS A 22 17.28 9.69 20.16
C CYS A 22 16.85 9.88 18.70
N LEU A 23 17.64 9.36 17.74
CA LEU A 23 17.17 9.17 16.36
C LEU A 23 16.08 8.12 16.42
N SER A 24 14.83 8.56 16.40
CA SER A 24 13.68 7.67 16.16
C SER A 24 13.76 7.23 14.71
N ILE A 25 14.23 6.03 14.45
CA ILE A 25 14.08 5.35 13.17
C ILE A 25 12.61 4.93 13.13
N THR A 26 11.76 5.76 12.54
CA THR A 26 10.41 5.36 12.19
C THR A 26 10.52 4.46 10.97
N SER A 27 10.54 3.15 11.17
CA SER A 27 10.25 2.18 10.13
C SER A 27 8.80 2.45 9.71
N SER A 28 8.57 3.07 8.58
CA SER A 28 7.23 3.21 8.03
C SER A 28 6.81 1.87 7.44
N PHE A 29 6.00 1.12 8.16
CA PHE A 29 5.27 -0.04 7.63
C PHE A 29 4.12 0.51 6.79
N SER A 30 4.34 0.71 5.48
CA SER A 30 3.38 1.37 4.62
C SER A 30 2.18 0.47 4.29
N LEU A 31 2.39 -0.82 4.02
CA LEU A 31 1.32 -1.77 3.70
C LEU A 31 0.38 -2.05 4.87
N GLU A 32 0.92 -2.26 6.08
CA GLU A 32 0.10 -2.40 7.29
C GLU A 32 -0.61 -1.08 7.65
N ALA A 33 0.04 0.05 7.40
CA ALA A 33 -0.58 1.36 7.57
C ALA A 33 -1.71 1.57 6.55
N ASP A 34 -1.54 1.14 5.30
CA ASP A 34 -2.53 1.25 4.24
C ASP A 34 -3.84 0.49 4.56
N LYS A 35 -3.75 -0.69 5.18
CA LYS A 35 -4.93 -1.49 5.59
C LYS A 35 -5.86 -0.73 6.55
N ASN A 36 -5.31 0.19 7.34
CA ASN A 36 -6.03 0.99 8.31
C ASN A 36 -6.50 2.35 7.74
N GLN A 37 -6.16 2.67 6.47
CA GLN A 37 -6.61 3.88 5.82
C GLN A 37 -7.98 3.70 5.17
N GLU A 38 -8.71 4.80 5.04
CA GLU A 38 -9.97 4.82 4.31
C GLU A 38 -9.74 4.58 2.82
N LEU A 39 -10.65 3.84 2.20
CA LEU A 39 -10.72 3.71 0.76
C LEU A 39 -11.40 4.96 0.18
N LEU A 40 -10.63 5.79 -0.51
CA LEU A 40 -11.13 6.98 -1.17
C LEU A 40 -11.36 6.67 -2.65
N VAL A 41 -12.47 7.16 -3.18
CA VAL A 41 -12.85 6.95 -4.58
C VAL A 41 -13.28 8.26 -5.22
N SER A 42 -12.89 8.46 -6.48
CA SER A 42 -13.34 9.57 -7.30
C SER A 42 -13.55 9.13 -8.74
N ALA A 43 -14.43 9.80 -9.47
CA ALA A 43 -14.67 9.60 -10.89
C ALA A 43 -15.20 10.91 -11.49
N ASP A 44 -14.96 11.13 -12.78
CA ASP A 44 -15.50 12.29 -13.52
C ASP A 44 -16.94 12.05 -14.00
N GLY A 45 -17.33 10.77 -14.16
CA GLY A 45 -18.67 10.39 -14.58
C GLY A 45 -19.64 10.10 -13.45
N GLY A 46 -20.69 9.37 -13.78
CA GLY A 46 -21.76 9.03 -12.84
C GLY A 46 -21.41 7.88 -11.91
N SER A 47 -22.19 7.75 -10.84
CA SER A 47 -22.18 6.59 -9.97
C SER A 47 -23.58 6.00 -9.82
N ARG A 48 -23.67 4.67 -9.68
CA ARG A 48 -24.89 3.94 -9.39
C ARG A 48 -24.67 3.03 -8.20
N MET A 49 -25.67 2.90 -7.35
CA MET A 49 -25.68 1.91 -6.28
C MET A 49 -26.80 0.91 -6.50
N SER A 50 -26.53 -0.36 -6.24
CA SER A 50 -27.50 -1.45 -6.20
C SER A 50 -27.20 -2.37 -5.02
N ILE A 51 -28.20 -3.22 -4.65
CA ILE A 51 -28.09 -4.16 -3.54
C ILE A 51 -28.49 -5.55 -4.04
N ILE A 52 -27.64 -6.53 -3.78
CA ILE A 52 -27.85 -7.94 -4.10
C ILE A 52 -27.56 -8.77 -2.85
N GLY A 53 -28.61 -9.26 -2.18
CA GLY A 53 -28.43 -9.94 -0.89
C GLY A 53 -27.83 -9.02 0.17
N ASP A 54 -26.72 -9.43 0.77
CA ASP A 54 -25.96 -8.62 1.75
C ASP A 54 -24.85 -7.78 1.10
N ILE A 55 -24.78 -7.73 -0.23
CA ILE A 55 -23.76 -6.96 -0.95
C ILE A 55 -24.36 -5.67 -1.52
N ARG A 56 -23.74 -4.56 -1.19
CA ARG A 56 -23.94 -3.27 -1.87
C ARG A 56 -22.90 -3.14 -2.97
N LEU A 57 -23.36 -2.93 -4.18
CA LEU A 57 -22.53 -2.64 -5.35
C LEU A 57 -22.55 -1.14 -5.61
N MET A 58 -21.38 -0.54 -5.77
CA MET A 58 -21.20 0.83 -6.26
C MET A 58 -20.45 0.76 -7.59
N GLU A 59 -21.10 1.20 -8.66
CA GLU A 59 -20.51 1.29 -9.99
C GLU A 59 -20.16 2.76 -10.27
N MET A 60 -18.98 3.02 -10.85
CA MET A 60 -18.48 4.34 -11.19
C MET A 60 -17.90 4.34 -12.61
N SER A 61 -17.96 5.48 -13.30
CA SER A 61 -17.46 5.62 -14.67
C SER A 61 -16.69 6.92 -14.87
N ASP A 62 -15.82 6.89 -15.87
CA ASP A 62 -14.97 7.96 -16.38
C ASP A 62 -13.90 8.44 -15.39
N ASN A 63 -12.64 8.15 -15.72
CA ASN A 63 -11.46 8.56 -14.96
C ASN A 63 -11.54 8.18 -13.47
N VAL A 64 -11.83 6.92 -13.20
CA VAL A 64 -11.93 6.42 -11.82
C VAL A 64 -10.54 6.38 -11.19
N ILE A 65 -10.43 6.96 -9.99
CA ILE A 65 -9.24 6.90 -9.15
C ILE A 65 -9.66 6.34 -7.79
N ILE A 66 -8.98 5.28 -7.37
CA ILE A 66 -9.17 4.63 -6.08
C ILE A 66 -7.86 4.69 -5.33
N THR A 67 -7.88 5.16 -4.08
CA THR A 67 -6.70 5.23 -3.22
C THR A 67 -6.97 4.66 -1.85
N ARG A 68 -5.96 4.00 -1.26
CA ARG A 68 -5.94 3.55 0.12
C ARG A 68 -4.51 3.63 0.66
N GLY A 69 -4.24 4.66 1.45
CA GLY A 69 -2.87 4.96 1.86
C GLY A 69 -1.96 5.24 0.68
N THR A 70 -0.94 4.41 0.46
CA THR A 70 0.00 4.52 -0.67
C THR A 70 -0.47 3.82 -1.93
N MET A 71 -1.50 2.94 -1.82
CA MET A 71 -2.09 2.27 -2.97
C MET A 71 -2.90 3.26 -3.81
N GLU A 72 -2.70 3.20 -5.11
CA GLU A 72 -3.50 3.94 -6.10
C GLU A 72 -3.82 3.04 -7.30
N ILE A 73 -5.09 3.03 -7.71
CA ILE A 73 -5.58 2.36 -8.92
C ILE A 73 -6.32 3.37 -9.78
N ARG A 74 -6.01 3.41 -11.08
CA ARG A 74 -6.65 4.30 -12.05
C ARG A 74 -7.17 3.52 -13.24
N GLY A 75 -8.41 3.80 -13.66
CA GLY A 75 -9.03 3.16 -14.82
C GLY A 75 -10.24 3.92 -15.34
N ASP A 76 -10.98 3.30 -16.24
CA ASP A 76 -12.13 3.92 -16.88
C ASP A 76 -13.42 3.74 -16.07
N THR A 77 -13.60 2.54 -15.49
CA THR A 77 -14.78 2.19 -14.67
C THR A 77 -14.36 1.39 -13.44
N ALA A 78 -15.16 1.42 -12.39
CA ALA A 78 -14.97 0.61 -11.21
C ALA A 78 -16.27 0.06 -10.65
N THR A 79 -16.18 -1.14 -10.04
CA THR A 79 -17.21 -1.73 -9.19
C THR A 79 -16.63 -1.98 -7.81
N ILE A 80 -17.30 -1.48 -6.78
CA ILE A 80 -16.93 -1.65 -5.37
C ILE A 80 -18.02 -2.45 -4.70
N GLU A 81 -17.64 -3.58 -4.11
CA GLU A 81 -18.49 -4.47 -3.34
C GLU A 81 -18.30 -4.24 -1.85
N THR A 82 -19.38 -3.95 -1.13
CA THR A 82 -19.38 -3.73 0.32
C THR A 82 -20.34 -4.69 0.98
N ILE A 83 -19.89 -5.41 2.01
CA ILE A 83 -20.75 -6.25 2.85
C ILE A 83 -21.58 -5.34 3.75
N MET A 84 -22.90 -5.37 3.62
CA MET A 84 -23.79 -4.44 4.34
C MET A 84 -23.84 -4.71 5.85
N SER A 85 -23.72 -5.96 6.26
CA SER A 85 -23.72 -6.38 7.66
C SER A 85 -22.51 -5.91 8.45
N SER A 86 -21.31 -5.85 7.82
CA SER A 86 -20.07 -5.40 8.45
C SER A 86 -19.68 -3.98 8.04
N GLY A 87 -20.10 -3.51 6.86
CA GLY A 87 -19.64 -2.26 6.25
C GLY A 87 -18.28 -2.36 5.58
N GLU A 88 -17.69 -3.56 5.51
CA GLU A 88 -16.37 -3.79 4.91
C GLU A 88 -16.44 -3.84 3.38
N VAL A 89 -15.44 -3.27 2.73
CA VAL A 89 -15.23 -3.44 1.29
C VAL A 89 -14.64 -4.83 1.07
N SER A 90 -15.41 -5.71 0.41
CA SER A 90 -14.97 -7.09 0.14
C SER A 90 -14.16 -7.20 -1.15
N LYS A 91 -14.50 -6.38 -2.15
CA LYS A 91 -13.83 -6.43 -3.45
C LYS A 91 -13.92 -5.10 -4.18
N VAL A 92 -12.88 -4.78 -4.90
CA VAL A 92 -12.84 -3.65 -5.83
C VAL A 92 -12.35 -4.15 -7.18
N THR A 93 -13.10 -3.91 -8.25
CA THR A 93 -12.70 -4.24 -9.62
C THR A 93 -12.66 -2.96 -10.44
N VAL A 94 -11.52 -2.70 -11.08
CA VAL A 94 -11.32 -1.56 -11.97
C VAL A 94 -11.05 -2.08 -13.38
N VAL A 95 -11.67 -1.48 -14.39
CA VAL A 95 -11.49 -1.83 -15.81
C VAL A 95 -11.03 -0.59 -16.55
N GLY A 96 -10.12 -0.78 -17.51
CA GLY A 96 -9.58 0.31 -18.33
C GLY A 96 -8.69 -0.22 -19.45
N THR A 97 -8.17 0.70 -20.26
CA THR A 97 -7.29 0.36 -21.39
C THR A 97 -6.05 1.27 -21.45
N PRO A 98 -5.05 1.05 -20.54
CA PRO A 98 -5.02 0.09 -19.43
C PRO A 98 -5.51 0.67 -18.09
N VAL A 99 -5.74 -0.19 -17.11
CA VAL A 99 -5.75 0.14 -15.69
C VAL A 99 -4.31 0.25 -15.20
N TYR A 100 -4.03 1.21 -14.33
CA TYR A 100 -2.75 1.37 -13.65
C TYR A 100 -2.90 1.12 -12.15
N TYR A 101 -1.91 0.47 -11.57
CA TYR A 101 -1.77 0.21 -10.14
C TYR A 101 -0.40 0.67 -9.67
N GLN A 102 -0.33 1.23 -8.47
CA GLN A 102 0.91 1.42 -7.74
C GLN A 102 0.69 1.32 -6.24
N GLN A 103 1.70 0.84 -5.51
CA GLN A 103 1.69 0.79 -4.06
C GLN A 103 3.12 0.76 -3.51
N GLN A 104 3.37 1.48 -2.42
CA GLN A 104 4.66 1.44 -1.72
C GLN A 104 4.76 0.14 -0.92
N LEU A 105 5.89 -0.57 -1.06
CA LEU A 105 6.18 -1.77 -0.28
C LEU A 105 6.93 -1.42 1.01
N ASP A 106 6.73 -2.21 2.06
CA ASP A 106 7.49 -2.07 3.32
C ASP A 106 8.96 -2.45 3.16
N SER A 107 9.26 -3.28 2.17
CA SER A 107 10.60 -3.82 1.90
C SER A 107 11.47 -2.96 1.01
N SER A 108 10.95 -1.89 0.43
CA SER A 108 11.67 -1.07 -0.56
C SER A 108 11.23 0.39 -0.55
N ASP A 109 12.13 1.29 -0.89
CA ASP A 109 11.82 2.71 -1.13
C ASP A 109 11.16 2.94 -2.51
N GLU A 110 11.20 1.94 -3.38
CA GLU A 110 10.55 1.98 -4.69
C GLU A 110 9.18 1.31 -4.64
N PRO A 111 8.14 1.92 -5.23
CA PRO A 111 6.82 1.31 -5.29
C PRO A 111 6.78 0.16 -6.29
N VAL A 112 5.94 -0.83 -6.02
CA VAL A 112 5.47 -1.76 -7.04
C VAL A 112 4.50 -1.04 -7.97
N LYS A 113 4.58 -1.34 -9.26
CA LYS A 113 3.67 -0.82 -10.29
C LYS A 113 3.08 -1.97 -11.09
N GLY A 114 1.85 -1.80 -11.51
CA GLY A 114 1.17 -2.78 -12.34
C GLY A 114 0.30 -2.12 -13.40
N SER A 115 0.04 -2.86 -14.47
CA SER A 115 -0.97 -2.47 -15.45
C SER A 115 -1.63 -3.70 -16.07
N SER A 116 -2.90 -3.55 -16.46
CA SER A 116 -3.66 -4.59 -17.17
C SER A 116 -4.97 -4.00 -17.71
N ASN A 117 -5.79 -4.81 -18.37
CA ASN A 117 -7.12 -4.38 -18.80
C ASN A 117 -8.14 -4.38 -17.65
N SER A 118 -7.91 -5.22 -16.62
CA SER A 118 -8.73 -5.25 -15.42
C SER A 118 -7.87 -5.56 -14.20
N ILE A 119 -8.08 -4.83 -13.12
CA ILE A 119 -7.45 -5.09 -11.82
C ILE A 119 -8.54 -5.33 -10.79
N THR A 120 -8.44 -6.44 -10.08
CA THR A 120 -9.29 -6.76 -8.93
C THR A 120 -8.43 -6.78 -7.67
N PHE A 121 -8.90 -6.08 -6.65
CA PHE A 121 -8.26 -5.97 -5.34
C PHE A 121 -9.22 -6.49 -4.27
N TYR A 122 -8.73 -7.35 -3.38
CA TYR A 122 -9.49 -7.89 -2.24
C TYR A 122 -8.56 -8.42 -1.16
N SER A 123 -9.10 -8.71 0.03
CA SER A 123 -8.36 -9.39 1.10
C SER A 123 -8.62 -10.90 1.02
N ASP A 124 -7.57 -11.70 1.12
CA ASP A 124 -7.66 -13.15 1.21
C ASP A 124 -8.40 -13.53 2.50
N GLU A 125 -9.36 -14.48 2.42
CA GLU A 125 -10.19 -14.85 3.57
C GLU A 125 -9.41 -15.64 4.64
N ASP A 126 -8.34 -16.33 4.24
CA ASP A 126 -7.59 -17.22 5.14
C ASP A 126 -6.58 -16.45 6.02
N ASP A 127 -5.84 -15.50 5.45
CA ASP A 127 -4.74 -14.80 6.13
C ASP A 127 -4.86 -13.27 6.11
N GLY A 128 -5.86 -12.73 5.39
CA GLY A 128 -6.08 -11.29 5.27
C GLY A 128 -5.05 -10.58 4.39
N ALA A 129 -4.25 -11.32 3.61
CA ALA A 129 -3.30 -10.75 2.68
C ALA A 129 -4.02 -9.97 1.56
N THR A 130 -3.39 -8.91 1.10
CA THR A 130 -3.91 -8.11 0.00
C THR A 130 -3.60 -8.78 -1.33
N ILE A 131 -4.64 -9.25 -2.00
CA ILE A 131 -4.55 -9.86 -3.32
C ILE A 131 -4.84 -8.80 -4.38
N VAL A 132 -3.96 -8.73 -5.38
CA VAL A 132 -4.12 -7.91 -6.58
C VAL A 132 -4.09 -8.83 -7.80
N GLU A 133 -5.23 -8.97 -8.46
CA GLU A 133 -5.35 -9.75 -9.70
C GLU A 133 -5.33 -8.82 -10.90
N LEU A 134 -4.35 -8.99 -11.77
CA LEU A 134 -4.22 -8.28 -13.03
C LEU A 134 -4.62 -9.21 -14.16
N VAL A 135 -5.57 -8.82 -14.99
CA VAL A 135 -6.09 -9.65 -16.09
C VAL A 135 -6.10 -8.88 -17.40
N GLY A 136 -5.56 -9.52 -18.44
CA GLY A 136 -5.44 -8.95 -19.78
C GLY A 136 -4.23 -8.03 -19.93
N GLU A 137 -3.20 -8.49 -20.66
CA GLU A 137 -1.93 -7.79 -20.87
C GLU A 137 -1.27 -7.36 -19.54
N ALA A 138 -1.34 -8.24 -18.54
CA ALA A 138 -0.87 -7.98 -17.20
C ALA A 138 0.64 -7.74 -17.15
N VAL A 139 1.03 -6.65 -16.51
CA VAL A 139 2.41 -6.30 -16.23
C VAL A 139 2.52 -6.02 -14.74
N ILE A 140 3.58 -6.52 -14.09
CA ILE A 140 3.98 -6.17 -12.73
C ILE A 140 5.46 -5.81 -12.74
N GLU A 141 5.79 -4.66 -12.21
CA GLU A 141 7.15 -4.15 -12.02
C GLU A 141 7.35 -3.92 -10.52
N SER A 142 8.22 -4.72 -9.92
CA SER A 142 8.59 -4.59 -8.51
C SER A 142 10.10 -4.42 -8.38
N PRO A 143 10.60 -4.02 -7.21
CA PRO A 143 12.05 -3.98 -6.96
C PRO A 143 12.75 -5.31 -7.20
N SER A 144 12.06 -6.43 -6.98
CA SER A 144 12.61 -7.78 -7.11
C SER A 144 12.44 -8.38 -8.51
N SER A 145 11.49 -7.90 -9.32
CA SER A 145 11.14 -8.55 -10.58
C SER A 145 10.32 -7.68 -11.52
N ASN A 146 10.34 -8.05 -12.80
CA ASN A 146 9.49 -7.47 -13.84
C ASN A 146 8.89 -8.60 -14.67
N PHE A 147 7.56 -8.71 -14.71
CA PHE A 147 6.84 -9.76 -15.43
C PHE A 147 5.72 -9.22 -16.29
N LYS A 148 5.55 -9.84 -17.47
CA LYS A 148 4.44 -9.62 -18.38
C LYS A 148 3.77 -10.96 -18.68
N CYS A 149 2.46 -11.09 -18.40
CA CYS A 149 1.66 -12.30 -18.57
C CYS A 149 0.28 -11.98 -19.13
N SER A 150 -0.53 -13.01 -19.45
CA SER A 150 -1.94 -12.80 -19.74
C SER A 150 -2.74 -12.43 -18.49
N ALA A 151 -2.38 -13.03 -17.34
CA ALA A 151 -2.89 -12.66 -16.03
C ALA A 151 -1.82 -12.90 -14.96
N ILE A 152 -1.91 -12.14 -13.87
CA ILE A 152 -1.01 -12.23 -12.70
C ILE A 152 -1.86 -12.11 -11.43
N THR A 153 -1.63 -13.01 -10.46
CA THR A 153 -2.10 -12.87 -9.09
C THR A 153 -0.91 -12.51 -8.20
N TYR A 154 -0.96 -11.34 -7.60
CA TYR A 154 0.12 -10.76 -6.80
C TYR A 154 -0.30 -10.59 -5.35
N ILE A 155 0.58 -10.95 -4.40
CA ILE A 155 0.42 -10.71 -2.97
C ILE A 155 1.29 -9.51 -2.59
N ALA A 156 0.65 -8.40 -2.25
CA ALA A 156 1.34 -7.14 -2.03
C ALA A 156 2.31 -7.19 -0.83
N GLU A 157 1.90 -7.78 0.29
CA GLU A 157 2.70 -7.86 1.52
C GLU A 157 4.00 -8.67 1.36
N LEU A 158 4.02 -9.59 0.42
CA LEU A 158 5.15 -10.50 0.21
C LEU A 158 6.02 -10.12 -0.98
N ASP A 159 5.65 -9.07 -1.75
CA ASP A 159 6.25 -8.79 -3.07
C ASP A 159 6.31 -10.08 -3.92
N LEU A 160 5.19 -10.81 -3.96
CA LEU A 160 5.15 -12.16 -4.51
C LEU A 160 4.11 -12.32 -5.62
N MET A 161 4.56 -12.71 -6.79
CA MET A 161 3.68 -13.26 -7.83
C MET A 161 3.28 -14.69 -7.43
N ARG A 162 2.05 -14.85 -6.89
CA ARG A 162 1.51 -16.14 -6.41
C ARG A 162 1.18 -17.09 -7.56
N ASP A 163 0.59 -16.53 -8.62
CA ASP A 163 0.19 -17.28 -9.80
C ASP A 163 0.24 -16.40 -11.05
N SER A 164 0.36 -17.04 -12.21
CA SER A 164 0.32 -16.33 -13.49
C SER A 164 -0.20 -17.22 -14.60
N GLN A 165 -0.84 -16.60 -15.60
CA GLN A 165 -1.32 -17.30 -16.81
C GLN A 165 -0.55 -16.80 -18.03
N GLY A 166 -0.06 -17.76 -18.81
CA GLY A 166 0.75 -17.50 -20.00
C GLY A 166 -0.03 -17.00 -21.23
N PRO A 167 0.69 -16.49 -22.24
CA PRO A 167 2.15 -16.46 -22.30
C PRO A 167 2.76 -15.48 -21.30
N CYS A 168 3.89 -15.88 -20.68
CA CYS A 168 4.60 -15.06 -19.73
C CYS A 168 6.05 -14.83 -20.17
N SER A 169 6.56 -13.65 -19.88
CA SER A 169 7.98 -13.30 -19.97
C SER A 169 8.33 -12.37 -18.80
N GLY A 170 9.58 -12.39 -18.36
CA GLY A 170 10.00 -11.52 -17.28
C GLY A 170 11.43 -11.80 -16.85
N GLU A 171 11.87 -11.04 -15.87
CA GLU A 171 13.21 -11.12 -15.29
C GLU A 171 13.16 -10.89 -13.78
N PHE A 172 14.13 -11.46 -13.08
CA PHE A 172 14.38 -11.15 -11.67
C PHE A 172 15.54 -10.16 -11.58
N ASN A 173 15.31 -9.11 -10.79
CA ASN A 173 16.32 -8.12 -10.47
C ASN A 173 17.29 -8.73 -9.44
N THR A 174 18.43 -9.24 -9.88
CA THR A 174 19.48 -9.72 -8.99
C THR A 174 20.30 -8.53 -8.51
N SER A 175 20.11 -8.12 -7.26
CA SER A 175 21.03 -7.17 -6.60
C SER A 175 22.40 -7.84 -6.47
N ASN A 176 23.41 -7.27 -7.14
CA ASN A 176 24.83 -7.61 -6.90
C ASN A 176 25.31 -6.94 -5.60
#